data_36e5a8031dcd732abd450e3098325a62
#
_entry.id   36e5a8031dcd732abd450e3098325a62
#
_cell.length_a   1.000
_cell.length_b   1.000
_cell.length_c   1.000
_cell.angle_alpha   90.00
_cell.angle_beta   90.00
_cell.angle_gamma   90.00
#
_symmetry.space_group_name_H-M   'P 1'
#
loop_
_entity.id
_entity.type
_entity.pdbx_description
1 polymer ?
#
loop_
_entity_poly.entity_id
_entity_poly.type
_entity_poly.pdbx_seq_one_letter_code
_entity_poly.pdbx_strand_id
1 'polypeptide(L)'
;MAETLRDLVVSLSLQTDNFTRNIKSVNKQIAEAESQFKLAASGVEGFERSATGLATQLSTLERRLSLQKDAVTQYERALSAANDKLQECFSRQNDYAQRLTDAKTAQQALKEQVAAAAQQVRTYSATLGENDSATIAVKANLDALSQEYAESSAEVKKLEGQLAANTKSLQNNADAVTKARTNLNNAQGALRQ
;
A
#
# COMPACT_ATOMS: atom_id res chain seq x y z
N MET A 1 13.53 9.51 -2.74
CA MET A 1 12.06 9.32 -2.76
C MET A 1 11.58 8.06 -3.48
N ALA A 2 12.35 7.48 -4.41
CA ALA A 2 12.07 6.11 -4.93
C ALA A 2 12.33 5.00 -3.89
N GLU A 3 13.25 5.23 -2.94
CA GLU A 3 13.57 4.30 -1.85
C GLU A 3 12.38 4.10 -0.89
N THR A 4 11.66 5.17 -0.51
CA THR A 4 10.53 5.06 0.42
C THR A 4 9.36 4.23 -0.11
N LEU A 5 9.10 4.22 -1.42
CA LEU A 5 8.09 3.35 -2.04
C LEU A 5 8.56 1.88 -2.09
N ARG A 6 9.85 1.68 -2.34
CA ARG A 6 10.48 0.34 -2.36
C ARG A 6 10.51 -0.26 -0.96
N ASP A 7 10.85 0.52 0.06
CA ASP A 7 10.88 0.11 1.46
C ASP A 7 9.48 -0.20 2.00
N LEU A 8 8.45 0.54 1.56
CA LEU A 8 7.07 0.28 1.94
C LEU A 8 6.53 -1.03 1.33
N VAL A 9 6.86 -1.31 0.08
CA VAL A 9 6.50 -2.57 -0.61
C VAL A 9 7.25 -3.75 0.02
N VAL A 10 8.54 -3.60 0.33
CA VAL A 10 9.35 -4.64 0.99
C VAL A 10 8.87 -4.89 2.41
N SER A 11 8.57 -3.86 3.19
CA SER A 11 8.03 -3.98 4.55
C SER A 11 6.65 -4.65 4.56
N LEU A 12 5.80 -4.39 3.56
CA LEU A 12 4.49 -5.02 3.41
C LEU A 12 4.62 -6.52 3.08
N SER A 13 5.53 -6.88 2.18
CA SER A 13 5.77 -8.28 1.82
C SER A 13 6.32 -9.10 2.99
N LEU A 14 7.29 -8.55 3.76
CA LEU A 14 7.88 -9.21 4.92
C LEU A 14 6.86 -9.44 6.06
N GLN A 15 5.98 -8.48 6.33
CA GLN A 15 4.92 -8.66 7.33
C GLN A 15 3.86 -9.68 6.88
N THR A 16 3.52 -9.68 5.59
CA THR A 16 2.58 -10.65 5.01
C THR A 16 3.17 -12.06 5.01
N ASP A 17 4.46 -12.21 4.74
CA ASP A 17 5.15 -13.51 4.74
C ASP A 17 5.26 -14.09 6.15
N ASN A 18 5.56 -13.27 7.17
CA ASN A 18 5.57 -13.71 8.56
C ASN A 18 4.18 -14.11 9.03
N PHE A 19 3.15 -13.33 8.71
CA PHE A 19 1.77 -13.65 9.00
C PHE A 19 1.34 -14.97 8.33
N THR A 20 1.60 -15.12 7.03
CA THR A 20 1.26 -16.34 6.28
C THR A 20 1.96 -17.56 6.85
N ARG A 21 3.24 -17.44 7.27
CA ARG A 21 3.98 -18.52 7.93
C ARG A 21 3.38 -18.88 9.29
N ASN A 22 3.01 -17.90 10.10
CA ASN A 22 2.41 -18.10 11.42
C ASN A 22 1.06 -18.81 11.32
N ILE A 23 0.18 -18.41 10.41
CA ILE A 23 -1.10 -19.06 10.19
C ILE A 23 -0.96 -20.46 9.61
N LYS A 24 -0.03 -20.69 8.69
CA LYS A 24 0.28 -22.04 8.21
C LYS A 24 0.76 -22.96 9.34
N SER A 25 1.59 -22.43 10.26
CA SER A 25 2.06 -23.17 11.43
C SER A 25 0.91 -23.53 12.38
N VAL A 26 0.00 -22.59 12.66
CA VAL A 26 -1.19 -22.84 13.50
C VAL A 26 -2.07 -23.90 12.88
N ASN A 27 -2.41 -23.81 11.59
CA ASN A 27 -3.23 -24.79 10.89
C ASN A 27 -2.59 -26.18 10.87
N LYS A 28 -1.26 -26.26 10.70
CA LYS A 28 -0.51 -27.51 10.77
C LYS A 28 -0.61 -28.14 12.16
N GLN A 29 -0.45 -27.35 13.23
CA GLN A 29 -0.55 -27.85 14.61
C GLN A 29 -1.97 -28.32 14.96
N ILE A 30 -3.02 -27.70 14.43
CA ILE A 30 -4.40 -28.18 14.56
C ILE A 30 -4.55 -29.55 13.91
N ALA A 31 -4.11 -29.71 12.66
CA ALA A 31 -4.18 -30.97 11.93
C ALA A 31 -3.36 -32.09 12.62
N GLU A 32 -2.19 -31.75 13.17
CA GLU A 32 -1.36 -32.68 13.94
C GLU A 32 -2.07 -33.14 15.23
N ALA A 33 -2.73 -32.24 15.97
CA ALA A 33 -3.48 -32.58 17.18
C ALA A 33 -4.66 -33.51 16.87
N GLU A 34 -5.39 -33.24 15.78
CA GLU A 34 -6.49 -34.08 15.31
C GLU A 34 -5.99 -35.48 14.86
N SER A 35 -4.85 -35.55 14.17
CA SER A 35 -4.24 -36.79 13.74
C SER A 35 -3.77 -37.64 14.92
N GLN A 36 -3.15 -37.03 15.93
CA GLN A 36 -2.71 -37.70 17.16
C GLN A 36 -3.89 -38.27 17.93
N PHE A 37 -5.02 -37.57 18.01
CA PHE A 37 -6.24 -38.09 18.62
C PHE A 37 -6.77 -39.30 17.87
N LYS A 38 -6.89 -39.22 16.52
CA LYS A 38 -7.32 -40.34 15.69
C LYS A 38 -6.41 -41.57 15.84
N LEU A 39 -5.10 -41.36 15.94
CA LEU A 39 -4.13 -42.46 16.14
C LEU A 39 -4.30 -43.07 17.51
N ALA A 40 -4.51 -42.30 18.56
CA ALA A 40 -4.75 -42.81 19.92
C ALA A 40 -6.06 -43.59 20.03
N ALA A 41 -7.08 -43.23 19.26
CA ALA A 41 -8.36 -43.92 19.17
C ALA A 41 -8.32 -45.18 18.31
N SER A 42 -7.33 -45.33 17.43
CA SER A 42 -7.23 -46.45 16.48
C SER A 42 -6.91 -47.76 17.17
N GLY A 43 -7.77 -48.75 16.98
CA GLY A 43 -7.57 -50.09 17.48
C GLY A 43 -7.98 -50.36 18.94
N VAL A 44 -8.58 -49.38 19.62
CA VAL A 44 -9.07 -49.50 21.01
C VAL A 44 -10.59 -49.45 21.03
N GLU A 45 -11.24 -50.58 21.21
CA GLU A 45 -12.71 -50.67 21.29
C GLU A 45 -13.22 -49.91 22.54
N GLY A 46 -14.19 -49.00 22.34
CA GLY A 46 -14.73 -48.17 23.41
C GLY A 46 -13.81 -47.06 23.93
N PHE A 47 -12.66 -46.77 23.26
CA PHE A 47 -11.72 -45.73 23.65
C PHE A 47 -12.39 -44.35 23.85
N GLU A 48 -13.27 -43.99 22.96
CA GLU A 48 -13.98 -42.69 23.00
C GLU A 48 -14.86 -42.52 24.25
N ARG A 49 -15.27 -43.64 24.90
CA ARG A 49 -16.08 -43.64 26.12
C ARG A 49 -15.27 -43.94 27.37
N SER A 50 -14.01 -44.29 27.24
CA SER A 50 -13.12 -44.53 28.38
C SER A 50 -12.69 -43.20 29.03
N ALA A 51 -12.33 -43.23 30.32
CA ALA A 51 -11.80 -42.07 31.00
C ALA A 51 -10.54 -41.49 30.33
N THR A 52 -9.67 -42.38 29.82
CA THR A 52 -8.46 -41.98 29.07
C THR A 52 -8.81 -41.34 27.74
N GLY A 53 -9.78 -41.93 27.00
CA GLY A 53 -10.25 -41.36 25.73
C GLY A 53 -10.88 -39.97 25.89
N LEU A 54 -11.74 -39.82 26.91
CA LEU A 54 -12.35 -38.53 27.23
C LEU A 54 -11.32 -37.46 27.66
N ALA A 55 -10.32 -37.86 28.46
CA ALA A 55 -9.22 -36.94 28.85
C ALA A 55 -8.38 -36.51 27.61
N THR A 56 -8.12 -37.46 26.69
CA THR A 56 -7.39 -37.17 25.45
C THR A 56 -8.21 -36.24 24.52
N GLN A 57 -9.52 -36.45 24.43
CA GLN A 57 -10.43 -35.57 23.69
C GLN A 57 -10.42 -34.16 24.29
N LEU A 58 -10.55 -34.04 25.60
CA LEU A 58 -10.54 -32.77 26.29
C LEU A 58 -9.23 -31.99 26.01
N SER A 59 -8.09 -32.63 26.20
CA SER A 59 -6.77 -32.05 25.93
C SER A 59 -6.62 -31.61 24.46
N THR A 60 -7.12 -32.41 23.53
CA THR A 60 -7.11 -32.08 22.09
C THR A 60 -7.99 -30.86 21.79
N LEU A 61 -9.18 -30.77 22.37
CA LEU A 61 -10.10 -29.66 22.24
C LEU A 61 -9.54 -28.37 22.86
N GLU A 62 -8.95 -28.46 24.05
CA GLU A 62 -8.28 -27.33 24.70
C GLU A 62 -7.13 -26.77 23.84
N ARG A 63 -6.30 -27.66 23.29
CA ARG A 63 -5.22 -27.27 22.39
C ARG A 63 -5.77 -26.63 21.11
N ARG A 64 -6.81 -27.21 20.51
CA ARG A 64 -7.47 -26.66 19.33
C ARG A 64 -8.05 -25.27 19.62
N LEU A 65 -8.72 -25.10 20.75
CA LEU A 65 -9.27 -23.81 21.19
C LEU A 65 -8.18 -22.75 21.37
N SER A 66 -7.06 -23.11 22.01
CA SER A 66 -5.91 -22.20 22.16
C SER A 66 -5.37 -21.76 20.80
N LEU A 67 -5.14 -22.71 19.89
CA LEU A 67 -4.63 -22.42 18.55
C LEU A 67 -5.60 -21.57 17.71
N GLN A 68 -6.91 -21.79 17.86
CA GLN A 68 -7.93 -20.98 17.20
C GLN A 68 -7.95 -19.54 17.75
N LYS A 69 -7.79 -19.37 19.07
CA LYS A 69 -7.65 -18.03 19.68
C LYS A 69 -6.41 -17.30 19.18
N ASP A 70 -5.29 -18.00 19.06
CA ASP A 70 -4.06 -17.43 18.50
C ASP A 70 -4.26 -17.02 17.04
N ALA A 71 -4.97 -17.83 16.25
CA ALA A 71 -5.31 -17.49 14.87
C ALA A 71 -6.17 -16.22 14.79
N VAL A 72 -7.20 -16.08 15.62
CA VAL A 72 -8.03 -14.86 15.69
C VAL A 72 -7.17 -13.65 16.01
N THR A 73 -6.32 -13.73 17.04
CA THR A 73 -5.41 -12.63 17.42
C THR A 73 -4.47 -12.23 16.27
N GLN A 74 -3.95 -13.21 15.51
CA GLN A 74 -3.12 -12.91 14.35
C GLN A 74 -3.91 -12.22 13.24
N TYR A 75 -5.14 -12.65 12.96
CA TYR A 75 -5.99 -11.99 11.98
C TYR A 75 -6.42 -10.59 12.39
N GLU A 76 -6.69 -10.33 13.67
CA GLU A 76 -6.98 -9.00 14.21
C GLU A 76 -5.80 -8.05 14.00
N ARG A 77 -4.58 -8.50 14.31
CA ARG A 77 -3.35 -7.73 14.06
C ARG A 77 -3.14 -7.44 12.57
N ALA A 78 -3.38 -8.44 11.71
CA ALA A 78 -3.26 -8.27 10.28
C ALA A 78 -4.29 -7.26 9.72
N LEU A 79 -5.52 -7.30 10.23
CA LEU A 79 -6.57 -6.35 9.86
C LEU A 79 -6.20 -4.93 10.30
N SER A 80 -5.72 -4.75 11.54
CA SER A 80 -5.26 -3.44 12.02
C SER A 80 -4.15 -2.88 11.14
N ALA A 81 -3.09 -3.67 10.91
CA ALA A 81 -1.97 -3.24 10.05
C ALA A 81 -2.40 -2.91 8.62
N ALA A 82 -3.37 -3.65 8.06
CA ALA A 82 -3.90 -3.36 6.73
C ALA A 82 -4.71 -2.05 6.69
N ASN A 83 -5.50 -1.78 7.74
CA ASN A 83 -6.24 -0.52 7.87
C ASN A 83 -5.30 0.69 8.02
N ASP A 84 -4.25 0.57 8.84
CA ASP A 84 -3.27 1.64 9.04
C ASP A 84 -2.60 2.02 7.71
N LYS A 85 -2.21 1.01 6.91
CA LYS A 85 -1.63 1.24 5.59
C LYS A 85 -2.61 1.83 4.59
N LEU A 86 -3.87 1.41 4.64
CA LEU A 86 -4.91 1.99 3.80
C LEU A 86 -5.08 3.48 4.12
N GLN A 87 -5.12 3.83 5.40
CA GLN A 87 -5.23 5.22 5.84
C GLN A 87 -4.01 6.06 5.44
N GLU A 88 -2.79 5.51 5.53
CA GLU A 88 -1.57 6.15 5.06
C GLU A 88 -1.61 6.41 3.55
N CYS A 89 -2.09 5.46 2.76
CA CYS A 89 -2.27 5.65 1.32
C CYS A 89 -3.32 6.73 1.00
N PHE A 90 -4.41 6.84 1.76
CA PHE A 90 -5.38 7.92 1.60
C PHE A 90 -4.78 9.29 1.90
N SER A 91 -4.00 9.41 2.97
CA SER A 91 -3.27 10.65 3.28
C SER A 91 -2.35 11.07 2.12
N ARG A 92 -1.58 10.12 1.59
CA ARG A 92 -0.68 10.37 0.44
C ARG A 92 -1.45 10.71 -0.83
N GLN A 93 -2.62 10.10 -1.06
CA GLN A 93 -3.47 10.41 -2.20
C GLN A 93 -3.88 11.87 -2.20
N ASN A 94 -4.31 12.37 -1.04
CA ASN A 94 -4.70 13.77 -0.88
C ASN A 94 -3.51 14.72 -1.05
N ASP A 95 -2.35 14.39 -0.47
CA ASP A 95 -1.12 15.20 -0.64
C ASP A 95 -0.70 15.28 -2.11
N TYR A 96 -0.62 14.15 -2.81
CA TYR A 96 -0.25 14.15 -4.23
C TYR A 96 -1.28 14.87 -5.11
N ALA A 97 -2.57 14.72 -4.81
CA ALA A 97 -3.62 15.41 -5.57
C ALA A 97 -3.53 16.94 -5.40
N GLN A 98 -3.31 17.41 -4.16
CA GLN A 98 -3.13 18.83 -3.88
C GLN A 98 -1.87 19.37 -4.59
N ARG A 99 -0.74 18.74 -4.40
CA ARG A 99 0.53 19.15 -5.03
C ARG A 99 0.46 19.12 -6.56
N LEU A 100 -0.26 18.16 -7.14
CA LEU A 100 -0.48 18.11 -8.59
C LEU A 100 -1.31 19.30 -9.06
N THR A 101 -2.34 19.68 -8.30
CA THR A 101 -3.17 20.85 -8.61
C THR A 101 -2.34 22.14 -8.57
N ASP A 102 -1.54 22.29 -7.51
CA ASP A 102 -0.67 23.48 -7.35
C ASP A 102 0.40 23.53 -8.45
N ALA A 103 1.02 22.40 -8.77
CA ALA A 103 2.01 22.29 -9.84
C ALA A 103 1.42 22.60 -11.23
N LYS A 104 0.20 22.14 -11.52
CA LYS A 104 -0.50 22.47 -12.79
C LYS A 104 -0.86 23.95 -12.88
N THR A 105 -1.26 24.57 -11.78
CA THR A 105 -1.55 26.00 -11.72
C THR A 105 -0.26 26.81 -11.98
N ALA A 106 0.84 26.45 -11.33
CA ALA A 106 2.13 27.10 -11.55
C ALA A 106 2.64 26.89 -12.99
N GLN A 107 2.48 25.70 -13.55
CA GLN A 107 2.83 25.39 -14.94
C GLN A 107 2.03 26.25 -15.94
N GLN A 108 0.74 26.45 -15.68
CA GLN A 108 -0.11 27.29 -16.53
C GLN A 108 0.35 28.74 -16.50
N ALA A 109 0.69 29.26 -15.31
CA ALA A 109 1.23 30.63 -15.18
C ALA A 109 2.57 30.78 -15.93
N LEU A 110 3.48 29.81 -15.81
CA LEU A 110 4.74 29.81 -16.58
C LEU A 110 4.50 29.75 -18.08
N LYS A 111 3.54 28.98 -18.55
CA LYS A 111 3.16 28.90 -19.96
C LYS A 111 2.72 30.26 -20.50
N GLU A 112 1.96 31.03 -19.72
CA GLU A 112 1.51 32.39 -20.08
C GLU A 112 2.69 33.36 -20.10
N GLN A 113 3.62 33.26 -19.15
CA GLN A 113 4.84 34.06 -19.12
C GLN A 113 5.76 33.80 -20.31
N VAL A 114 5.96 32.53 -20.68
CA VAL A 114 6.71 32.13 -21.88
C VAL A 114 6.06 32.70 -23.14
N ALA A 115 4.73 32.64 -23.25
CA ALA A 115 4.02 33.21 -24.41
C ALA A 115 4.19 34.75 -24.49
N ALA A 116 4.10 35.43 -23.36
CA ALA A 116 4.31 36.89 -23.28
C ALA A 116 5.76 37.26 -23.61
N ALA A 117 6.74 36.55 -23.06
CA ALA A 117 8.16 36.79 -23.37
C ALA A 117 8.47 36.52 -24.86
N ALA A 118 7.91 35.48 -25.46
CA ALA A 118 8.04 35.18 -26.89
C ALA A 118 7.45 36.31 -27.74
N GLN A 119 6.34 36.92 -27.34
CA GLN A 119 5.77 38.08 -28.04
C GLN A 119 6.68 39.33 -27.89
N GLN A 120 7.25 39.56 -26.71
CA GLN A 120 8.21 40.67 -26.50
C GLN A 120 9.45 40.49 -27.39
N VAL A 121 10.02 39.28 -27.48
CA VAL A 121 11.14 38.99 -28.39
C VAL A 121 10.79 39.37 -29.82
N ARG A 122 9.62 38.98 -30.33
CA ARG A 122 9.17 39.31 -31.69
C ARG A 122 9.08 40.82 -31.91
N THR A 123 8.49 41.51 -30.94
CA THR A 123 8.33 42.98 -31.02
C THR A 123 9.68 43.68 -31.00
N TYR A 124 10.58 43.32 -30.09
CA TYR A 124 11.89 43.96 -29.95
C TYR A 124 12.81 43.64 -31.13
N SER A 125 12.81 42.37 -31.61
CA SER A 125 13.55 42.00 -32.82
C SER A 125 13.10 42.81 -34.04
N ALA A 126 11.80 43.06 -34.20
CA ALA A 126 11.25 43.81 -35.32
C ALA A 126 11.49 45.31 -35.21
N THR A 127 11.52 45.89 -33.99
CA THR A 127 11.61 47.35 -33.79
C THR A 127 13.03 47.84 -33.52
N LEU A 128 13.83 47.07 -32.80
CA LEU A 128 15.17 47.45 -32.32
C LEU A 128 16.28 46.68 -33.06
N GLY A 129 15.94 45.56 -33.66
CA GLY A 129 16.90 44.64 -34.31
C GLY A 129 17.40 43.55 -33.35
N GLU A 130 17.97 42.49 -33.96
CA GLU A 130 18.37 41.29 -33.26
C GLU A 130 19.55 41.48 -32.28
N ASN A 131 20.43 42.46 -32.57
CA ASN A 131 21.66 42.73 -31.81
C ASN A 131 21.49 43.84 -30.77
N ASP A 132 20.30 44.41 -30.63
CA ASP A 132 20.03 45.40 -29.61
C ASP A 132 20.08 44.77 -28.21
N SER A 133 20.62 45.51 -27.23
CA SER A 133 20.81 45.03 -25.88
C SER A 133 19.49 44.63 -25.20
N ALA A 134 18.40 45.38 -25.47
CA ALA A 134 17.07 45.04 -24.97
C ALA A 134 16.52 43.76 -25.61
N THR A 135 16.76 43.54 -26.91
CA THR A 135 16.39 42.31 -27.62
C THR A 135 17.14 41.09 -27.06
N ILE A 136 18.43 41.24 -26.79
CA ILE A 136 19.25 40.19 -26.18
C ILE A 136 18.73 39.86 -24.77
N ALA A 137 18.39 40.89 -23.95
CA ALA A 137 17.87 40.68 -22.61
C ALA A 137 16.53 39.95 -22.60
N VAL A 138 15.56 40.28 -23.49
CA VAL A 138 14.27 39.57 -23.53
C VAL A 138 14.41 38.16 -24.11
N LYS A 139 15.39 37.86 -24.98
CA LYS A 139 15.72 36.49 -25.39
C LYS A 139 16.23 35.66 -24.25
N ALA A 140 17.17 36.21 -23.45
CA ALA A 140 17.68 35.52 -22.27
C ALA A 140 16.57 35.22 -21.23
N ASN A 141 15.62 36.17 -21.07
CA ASN A 141 14.46 35.95 -20.21
C ASN A 141 13.54 34.83 -20.76
N LEU A 142 13.30 34.81 -22.09
CA LEU A 142 12.51 33.73 -22.71
C LEU A 142 13.17 32.35 -22.52
N ASP A 143 14.49 32.29 -22.67
CA ASP A 143 15.24 31.02 -22.46
C ASP A 143 15.13 30.58 -21.01
N ALA A 144 15.28 31.45 -20.02
CA ALA A 144 15.12 31.12 -18.61
C ALA A 144 13.70 30.63 -18.28
N LEU A 145 12.65 31.34 -18.72
CA LEU A 145 11.26 30.94 -18.53
C LEU A 145 10.92 29.62 -19.22
N SER A 146 11.52 29.37 -20.40
CA SER A 146 11.34 28.12 -21.12
C SER A 146 11.95 26.93 -20.36
N GLN A 147 13.10 27.15 -19.72
CA GLN A 147 13.71 26.14 -18.86
C GLN A 147 12.85 25.87 -17.62
N GLU A 148 12.38 26.92 -16.93
CA GLU A 148 11.49 26.78 -15.77
C GLU A 148 10.20 26.03 -16.13
N TYR A 149 9.61 26.31 -17.30
CA TYR A 149 8.45 25.60 -17.81
C TYR A 149 8.75 24.11 -18.07
N ALA A 150 9.91 23.80 -18.60
CA ALA A 150 10.33 22.40 -18.83
C ALA A 150 10.50 21.65 -17.50
N GLU A 151 11.12 22.27 -16.50
CA GLU A 151 11.27 21.72 -15.14
C GLU A 151 9.91 21.52 -14.47
N SER A 152 9.01 22.49 -14.55
CA SER A 152 7.65 22.39 -14.05
C SER A 152 6.87 21.25 -14.74
N SER A 153 7.04 21.09 -16.05
CA SER A 153 6.42 20.00 -16.81
C SER A 153 6.92 18.62 -16.35
N ALA A 154 8.20 18.52 -16.02
CA ALA A 154 8.78 17.28 -15.49
C ALA A 154 8.23 16.96 -14.08
N GLU A 155 8.06 17.97 -13.22
CA GLU A 155 7.49 17.77 -11.87
C GLU A 155 6.00 17.39 -11.94
N VAL A 156 5.20 18.02 -12.81
CA VAL A 156 3.80 17.61 -13.05
C VAL A 156 3.72 16.15 -13.46
N LYS A 157 4.52 15.73 -14.43
CA LYS A 157 4.56 14.33 -14.90
C LYS A 157 4.97 13.36 -13.80
N LYS A 158 5.92 13.75 -12.97
CA LYS A 158 6.36 12.95 -11.81
C LYS A 158 5.25 12.80 -10.77
N LEU A 159 4.54 13.88 -10.44
CA LEU A 159 3.40 13.85 -9.50
C LEU A 159 2.23 13.02 -10.05
N GLU A 160 1.94 13.07 -11.35
CA GLU A 160 0.96 12.20 -12.00
C GLU A 160 1.34 10.72 -11.87
N GLY A 161 2.61 10.39 -12.08
CA GLY A 161 3.12 9.03 -11.87
C GLY A 161 3.02 8.56 -10.42
N GLN A 162 3.34 9.44 -9.45
CA GLN A 162 3.21 9.14 -8.03
C GLN A 162 1.75 8.93 -7.61
N LEU A 163 0.84 9.77 -8.10
CA LEU A 163 -0.59 9.66 -7.85
C LEU A 163 -1.16 8.35 -8.40
N ALA A 164 -0.80 7.99 -9.63
CA ALA A 164 -1.21 6.73 -10.26
C ALA A 164 -0.68 5.50 -9.50
N ALA A 165 0.58 5.50 -9.09
CA ALA A 165 1.18 4.43 -8.31
C ALA A 165 0.50 4.29 -6.93
N ASN A 166 0.20 5.42 -6.27
CA ASN A 166 -0.49 5.41 -4.98
C ASN A 166 -1.95 4.92 -5.12
N THR A 167 -2.65 5.27 -6.20
CA THR A 167 -3.99 4.76 -6.51
C THR A 167 -4.00 3.23 -6.62
N LYS A 168 -2.99 2.65 -7.28
CA LYS A 168 -2.82 1.20 -7.33
C LYS A 168 -2.55 0.59 -5.95
N SER A 169 -1.75 1.27 -5.13
CA SER A 169 -1.47 0.83 -3.75
C SER A 169 -2.72 0.89 -2.87
N LEU A 170 -3.57 1.92 -3.04
CA LEU A 170 -4.87 2.02 -2.38
C LEU A 170 -5.76 0.82 -2.70
N GLN A 171 -5.88 0.45 -3.97
CA GLN A 171 -6.66 -0.71 -4.40
C GLN A 171 -6.15 -1.99 -3.75
N ASN A 172 -4.83 -2.24 -3.83
CA ASN A 172 -4.21 -3.42 -3.24
C ASN A 172 -4.43 -3.50 -1.71
N ASN A 173 -4.34 -2.37 -1.01
CA ASN A 173 -4.56 -2.31 0.44
C ASN A 173 -6.04 -2.49 0.80
N ALA A 174 -6.97 -1.97 0.01
CA ALA A 174 -8.41 -2.22 0.19
C ALA A 174 -8.75 -3.71 0.03
N ASP A 175 -8.16 -4.37 -0.97
CA ASP A 175 -8.30 -5.81 -1.17
C ASP A 175 -7.70 -6.61 0.01
N ALA A 176 -6.55 -6.17 0.54
CA ALA A 176 -5.92 -6.78 1.71
C ALA A 176 -6.79 -6.64 2.97
N VAL A 177 -7.40 -5.48 3.21
CA VAL A 177 -8.36 -5.27 4.31
C VAL A 177 -9.56 -6.19 4.18
N THR A 178 -10.14 -6.29 2.98
CA THR A 178 -11.28 -7.17 2.70
C THR A 178 -10.93 -8.63 2.99
N LYS A 179 -9.76 -9.09 2.52
CA LYS A 179 -9.27 -10.46 2.76
C LYS A 179 -8.99 -10.72 4.25
N ALA A 180 -8.36 -9.77 4.95
CA ALA A 180 -8.09 -9.90 6.37
C ALA A 180 -9.39 -9.97 7.18
N ARG A 181 -10.40 -9.16 6.86
CA ARG A 181 -11.72 -9.19 7.49
C ARG A 181 -12.43 -10.54 7.26
N THR A 182 -12.41 -11.06 6.04
CA THR A 182 -12.99 -12.37 5.72
C THR A 182 -12.33 -13.48 6.52
N ASN A 183 -11.00 -13.49 6.59
CA ASN A 183 -10.25 -14.48 7.35
C ASN A 183 -10.54 -14.38 8.86
N LEU A 184 -10.65 -13.18 9.40
CA LEU A 184 -11.01 -12.94 10.80
C LEU A 184 -12.42 -13.49 11.09
N ASN A 185 -13.41 -13.18 10.24
CA ASN A 185 -14.77 -13.68 10.41
C ASN A 185 -14.83 -15.22 10.38
N ASN A 186 -14.08 -15.85 9.46
CA ASN A 186 -13.99 -17.31 9.38
C ASN A 186 -13.35 -17.90 10.64
N ALA A 187 -12.27 -17.32 11.15
CA ALA A 187 -11.60 -17.77 12.37
C ALA A 187 -12.50 -17.60 13.60
N GLN A 188 -13.22 -16.49 13.72
CA GLN A 188 -14.20 -16.27 14.79
C GLN A 188 -15.40 -17.23 14.68
N GLY A 189 -15.84 -17.56 13.46
CA GLY A 189 -16.86 -18.57 13.21
C GLY A 189 -16.42 -19.95 13.70
N ALA A 190 -15.18 -20.33 13.46
CA ALA A 190 -14.62 -21.61 13.93
C ALA A 190 -14.50 -21.70 15.47
N LEU A 191 -14.37 -20.56 16.17
CA LEU A 191 -14.38 -20.53 17.65
C LEU A 191 -15.75 -20.79 18.27
N ARG A 192 -16.84 -20.62 17.51
CA ARG A 192 -18.21 -20.75 17.99
C ARG A 192 -18.80 -22.17 17.77
N GLN A 193 -18.07 -22.99 17.03
CA GLN A 193 -18.41 -24.41 16.76
C GLN A 193 -17.65 -25.34 17.69
#